data_500577761e6f05c64beb93efe9483cc3
#
_entry.id   500577761e6f05c64beb93efe9483cc3
#
_cell.length_a   1.000
_cell.length_b   1.000
_cell.length_c   1.000
_cell.angle_alpha   90.00
_cell.angle_beta   90.00
_cell.angle_gamma   90.00
#
_symmetry.space_group_name_H-M   'P 1'
#
loop_
_entity.id
_entity.type
_entity.pdbx_description
1 polymer ?
#
loop_
_entity_poly.entity_id
_entity_poly.type
_entity_poly.pdbx_seq_one_letter_code
_entity_poly.pdbx_strand_id
1 'polypeptide(L)'
;MGSDPQSAPRRAAPLSRGIHHLALNTDDMKMTIDFYCGVLGMPLVHALKVPPGLGTGPGNRGNPPFENLRHYFFDAGADTLVAFFEMPKGAKQRGDRDALAAMQHCSFTVTEQRFADVSERLRHAGVALIGPIPVGAGTWSIYFFDPNGIRLEFSYQAGDGEDVQVVRRWTQTRDEALAELRSMSDDAAWLEQVTAHLPVRREIAHQGERHG
;
A
#
# COMPACT_ATOMS: atom_id res chain seq x y z
N MET A 1 4.44 44.84 -20.98
CA MET A 1 3.50 43.71 -20.90
C MET A 1 4.35 42.47 -20.59
N GLY A 2 4.43 42.14 -19.31
CA GLY A 2 5.18 40.98 -18.82
C GLY A 2 4.38 39.72 -19.08
N SER A 3 5.00 38.77 -19.78
CA SER A 3 4.48 37.42 -19.93
C SER A 3 4.52 36.71 -18.58
N ASP A 4 3.37 36.35 -18.10
CA ASP A 4 3.17 35.50 -16.90
C ASP A 4 3.92 34.17 -17.05
N PRO A 5 4.76 33.73 -16.10
CA PRO A 5 5.41 32.45 -16.19
C PRO A 5 4.34 31.35 -16.14
N GLN A 6 4.25 30.59 -17.21
CA GLN A 6 3.33 29.47 -17.40
C GLN A 6 3.29 28.60 -16.14
N SER A 7 2.17 28.63 -15.46
CA SER A 7 1.88 27.69 -14.38
C SER A 7 2.02 26.27 -14.93
N ALA A 8 2.86 25.46 -14.27
CA ALA A 8 2.98 24.04 -14.58
C ALA A 8 1.57 23.40 -14.66
N PRO A 9 1.33 22.50 -15.62
CA PRO A 9 0.02 21.87 -15.75
C PRO A 9 -0.36 21.23 -14.41
N ARG A 10 -1.47 21.69 -13.80
CA ARG A 10 -1.98 21.10 -12.58
C ARG A 10 -2.26 19.63 -12.86
N ARG A 11 -1.57 18.75 -12.15
CA ARG A 11 -1.84 17.33 -12.18
C ARG A 11 -3.35 17.12 -11.97
N ALA A 12 -4.00 16.43 -12.92
CA ALA A 12 -5.39 16.04 -12.74
C ALA A 12 -5.49 15.19 -11.46
N ALA A 13 -6.32 15.62 -10.52
CA ALA A 13 -6.55 14.86 -9.31
C ALA A 13 -7.14 13.48 -9.69
N PRO A 14 -6.70 12.38 -9.05
CA PRO A 14 -7.31 11.08 -9.30
C PRO A 14 -8.80 11.12 -8.91
N LEU A 15 -9.64 10.35 -9.60
CA LEU A 15 -11.07 10.25 -9.29
C LEU A 15 -11.28 9.59 -7.91
N SER A 16 -10.43 8.66 -7.52
CA SER A 16 -10.44 8.07 -6.18
C SER A 16 -9.80 9.01 -5.16
N ARG A 17 -10.27 8.96 -3.91
CA ARG A 17 -9.69 9.71 -2.77
C ARG A 17 -8.63 8.93 -2.01
N GLY A 18 -8.35 7.68 -2.43
CA GLY A 18 -7.44 6.74 -1.76
C GLY A 18 -8.03 5.34 -1.71
N ILE A 19 -7.40 4.49 -0.93
CA ILE A 19 -7.89 3.12 -0.66
C ILE A 19 -8.79 3.18 0.57
N HIS A 20 -10.07 2.81 0.42
CA HIS A 20 -10.99 2.71 1.56
C HIS A 20 -10.59 1.52 2.45
N HIS A 21 -10.46 0.33 1.87
CA HIS A 21 -9.93 -0.84 2.57
C HIS A 21 -9.35 -1.86 1.59
N LEU A 22 -8.41 -2.65 2.10
CA LEU A 22 -7.88 -3.84 1.48
C LEU A 22 -8.52 -5.06 2.16
N ALA A 23 -9.26 -5.88 1.42
CA ALA A 23 -9.91 -7.07 1.96
C ALA A 23 -9.08 -8.32 1.66
N LEU A 24 -8.76 -9.06 2.73
CA LEU A 24 -7.92 -10.24 2.75
C LEU A 24 -8.68 -11.42 3.38
N ASN A 25 -8.11 -12.60 3.32
CA ASN A 25 -8.69 -13.78 3.92
C ASN A 25 -7.77 -14.36 5.01
N THR A 26 -8.38 -14.87 6.07
CA THR A 26 -7.73 -15.66 7.12
C THR A 26 -8.56 -16.91 7.39
N ASP A 27 -7.99 -17.94 7.96
CA ASP A 27 -8.72 -19.08 8.52
C ASP A 27 -8.63 -19.14 10.06
N ASP A 28 -8.01 -18.11 10.66
CA ASP A 28 -7.93 -17.91 12.12
C ASP A 28 -7.96 -16.42 12.46
N MET A 29 -9.15 -15.90 12.73
CA MET A 29 -9.34 -14.49 13.04
C MET A 29 -8.67 -14.08 14.35
N LYS A 30 -8.62 -14.99 15.34
CA LYS A 30 -7.95 -14.67 16.62
C LYS A 30 -6.45 -14.44 16.40
N MET A 31 -5.79 -15.35 15.70
CA MET A 31 -4.37 -15.22 15.34
C MET A 31 -4.12 -13.93 14.53
N THR A 32 -5.03 -13.60 13.62
CA THR A 32 -4.95 -12.37 12.82
C THR A 32 -5.06 -11.12 13.71
N ILE A 33 -6.00 -11.07 14.65
CA ILE A 33 -6.12 -9.97 15.61
C ILE A 33 -4.85 -9.83 16.45
N ASP A 34 -4.36 -10.93 17.02
CA ASP A 34 -3.17 -10.92 17.86
C ASP A 34 -1.96 -10.38 17.10
N PHE A 35 -1.85 -10.68 15.80
CA PHE A 35 -0.77 -10.17 14.95
C PHE A 35 -0.96 -8.69 14.56
N TYR A 36 -2.11 -8.35 13.99
CA TYR A 36 -2.33 -6.98 13.49
C TYR A 36 -2.43 -5.96 14.61
N CYS A 37 -3.15 -6.24 15.68
CA CYS A 37 -3.21 -5.36 16.86
C CYS A 37 -1.95 -5.47 17.71
N GLY A 38 -1.53 -6.69 18.04
CA GLY A 38 -0.46 -6.93 19.00
C GLY A 38 0.92 -6.63 18.45
N VAL A 39 1.26 -7.12 17.24
CA VAL A 39 2.58 -6.96 16.65
C VAL A 39 2.67 -5.71 15.79
N LEU A 40 1.75 -5.51 14.83
CA LEU A 40 1.81 -4.37 13.91
C LEU A 40 1.29 -3.07 14.52
N GLY A 41 0.51 -3.14 15.61
CA GLY A 41 -0.05 -1.95 16.25
C GLY A 41 -1.19 -1.30 15.46
N MET A 42 -1.90 -2.06 14.63
CA MET A 42 -3.07 -1.62 13.88
C MET A 42 -4.34 -1.91 14.71
N PRO A 43 -5.01 -0.91 15.28
CA PRO A 43 -6.18 -1.15 16.15
C PRO A 43 -7.33 -1.81 15.39
N LEU A 44 -8.01 -2.76 16.03
CA LEU A 44 -9.30 -3.24 15.55
C LEU A 44 -10.34 -2.13 15.72
N VAL A 45 -10.97 -1.71 14.62
CA VAL A 45 -11.96 -0.61 14.64
C VAL A 45 -13.38 -1.08 14.35
N HIS A 46 -13.54 -2.23 13.69
CA HIS A 46 -14.88 -2.76 13.42
C HIS A 46 -14.87 -4.28 13.33
N ALA A 47 -15.86 -4.92 13.93
CA ALA A 47 -16.02 -6.37 13.93
C ALA A 47 -17.49 -6.73 13.69
N LEU A 48 -17.75 -7.46 12.61
CA LEU A 48 -19.08 -7.93 12.29
C LEU A 48 -19.08 -9.35 11.73
N LYS A 49 -20.25 -9.96 11.68
CA LYS A 49 -20.54 -11.06 10.74
C LYS A 49 -21.26 -10.49 9.54
N VAL A 50 -20.87 -10.93 8.34
CA VAL A 50 -21.52 -10.51 7.10
C VAL A 50 -22.99 -10.88 7.15
N PRO A 51 -23.93 -9.91 7.05
CA PRO A 51 -25.36 -10.21 7.11
C PRO A 51 -25.81 -11.13 5.99
N PRO A 52 -26.86 -11.94 6.22
CA PRO A 52 -27.49 -12.74 5.17
C PRO A 52 -27.91 -11.86 3.97
N GLY A 53 -27.69 -12.36 2.76
CA GLY A 53 -28.02 -11.66 1.52
C GLY A 53 -26.94 -10.69 1.01
N LEU A 54 -25.98 -10.26 1.81
CA LEU A 54 -24.90 -9.36 1.36
C LEU A 54 -23.75 -10.08 0.65
N GLY A 55 -23.64 -11.40 0.78
CA GLY A 55 -22.58 -12.18 0.15
C GLY A 55 -22.97 -12.84 -1.18
N THR A 56 -24.17 -12.63 -1.68
CA THR A 56 -24.76 -13.39 -2.79
C THR A 56 -24.79 -12.65 -4.15
N GLY A 57 -24.36 -11.40 -4.20
CA GLY A 57 -24.34 -10.61 -5.45
C GLY A 57 -23.43 -11.21 -6.53
N PRO A 58 -23.56 -10.75 -7.79
CA PRO A 58 -22.82 -11.28 -8.95
C PRO A 58 -21.29 -11.27 -8.79
N GLY A 59 -20.75 -10.36 -7.98
CA GLY A 59 -19.32 -10.26 -7.66
C GLY A 59 -18.85 -11.15 -6.50
N ASN A 60 -19.78 -11.72 -5.72
CA ASN A 60 -19.49 -12.46 -4.48
C ASN A 60 -19.89 -13.94 -4.56
N ARG A 61 -19.65 -14.56 -5.71
CA ARG A 61 -19.89 -16.02 -5.87
C ARG A 61 -18.79 -16.87 -5.22
N GLY A 62 -18.31 -16.44 -4.05
CA GLY A 62 -17.32 -17.20 -3.32
C GLY A 62 -17.87 -18.55 -2.83
N ASN A 63 -17.02 -19.57 -2.79
CA ASN A 63 -17.30 -20.82 -2.11
C ASN A 63 -16.22 -20.98 -1.01
N PRO A 64 -16.59 -20.90 0.27
CA PRO A 64 -17.95 -20.72 0.80
C PRO A 64 -18.52 -19.32 0.53
N PRO A 65 -19.86 -19.15 0.57
CA PRO A 65 -20.49 -17.85 0.52
C PRO A 65 -20.04 -16.99 1.70
N PHE A 66 -19.87 -15.67 1.48
CA PHE A 66 -19.37 -14.76 2.53
C PHE A 66 -20.39 -14.49 3.67
N GLU A 67 -21.64 -14.90 3.50
CA GLU A 67 -22.68 -14.75 4.52
C GLU A 67 -22.28 -15.45 5.83
N ASN A 68 -22.53 -14.77 6.93
CA ASN A 68 -22.19 -15.22 8.29
C ASN A 68 -20.70 -15.40 8.59
N LEU A 69 -19.80 -15.16 7.64
CA LEU A 69 -18.36 -15.10 7.94
C LEU A 69 -18.05 -13.88 8.80
N ARG A 70 -17.05 -14.01 9.69
CA ARG A 70 -16.50 -12.82 10.36
C ARG A 70 -15.82 -11.94 9.34
N HIS A 71 -16.06 -10.63 9.46
CA HIS A 71 -15.40 -9.61 8.65
C HIS A 71 -14.97 -8.46 9.56
N TYR A 72 -13.67 -8.36 9.80
CA TYR A 72 -13.10 -7.46 10.80
C TYR A 72 -12.15 -6.49 10.15
N PHE A 73 -12.11 -5.25 10.69
CA PHE A 73 -11.39 -4.12 10.11
C PHE A 73 -10.40 -3.55 11.10
N PHE A 74 -9.19 -3.29 10.62
CA PHE A 74 -8.09 -2.73 11.37
C PHE A 74 -7.68 -1.39 10.75
N ASP A 75 -7.37 -0.40 11.59
CA ASP A 75 -6.85 0.88 11.15
C ASP A 75 -5.39 0.72 10.71
N ALA A 76 -5.14 0.94 9.43
CA ALA A 76 -3.80 0.88 8.84
C ALA A 76 -3.11 2.26 8.76
N GLY A 77 -3.76 3.31 9.27
CA GLY A 77 -3.30 4.68 9.18
C GLY A 77 -3.75 5.38 7.89
N ALA A 78 -3.58 6.69 7.83
CA ALA A 78 -3.91 7.53 6.68
C ALA A 78 -5.33 7.30 6.13
N ASP A 79 -6.32 7.11 7.05
CA ASP A 79 -7.74 6.86 6.73
C ASP A 79 -7.95 5.63 5.81
N THR A 80 -7.10 4.61 5.98
CA THR A 80 -7.12 3.36 5.21
C THR A 80 -7.33 2.18 6.17
N LEU A 81 -8.13 1.20 5.76
CA LEU A 81 -8.39 0.00 6.55
C LEU A 81 -7.78 -1.24 5.87
N VAL A 82 -7.32 -2.17 6.71
CA VAL A 82 -7.11 -3.56 6.33
C VAL A 82 -8.24 -4.39 6.92
N ALA A 83 -8.87 -5.24 6.11
CA ALA A 83 -10.00 -6.04 6.52
C ALA A 83 -9.76 -7.52 6.25
N PHE A 84 -10.32 -8.37 7.09
CA PHE A 84 -10.22 -9.83 6.95
C PHE A 84 -11.58 -10.50 6.98
N PHE A 85 -11.78 -11.41 6.02
CA PHE A 85 -12.83 -12.43 6.11
C PHE A 85 -12.25 -13.70 6.73
N GLU A 86 -12.96 -14.29 7.71
CA GLU A 86 -12.58 -15.58 8.27
C GLU A 86 -13.20 -16.72 7.48
N MET A 87 -12.39 -17.33 6.63
CA MET A 87 -12.79 -18.50 5.85
C MET A 87 -12.78 -19.75 6.73
N PRO A 88 -13.62 -20.75 6.45
CA PRO A 88 -13.54 -22.03 7.13
C PRO A 88 -12.16 -22.66 7.02
N LYS A 89 -11.64 -23.24 8.11
CA LYS A 89 -10.34 -23.91 8.10
C LYS A 89 -10.28 -24.99 7.02
N GLY A 90 -9.20 -24.93 6.20
CA GLY A 90 -8.99 -25.86 5.10
C GLY A 90 -9.88 -25.64 3.87
N ALA A 91 -10.67 -24.57 3.81
CA ALA A 91 -11.56 -24.28 2.69
C ALA A 91 -10.83 -24.04 1.37
N LYS A 92 -9.64 -23.43 1.41
CA LYS A 92 -8.77 -23.21 0.23
C LYS A 92 -7.30 -23.28 0.62
N GLN A 93 -6.49 -23.78 -0.31
CA GLN A 93 -5.03 -23.70 -0.16
C GLN A 93 -4.57 -22.25 -0.34
N ARG A 94 -3.40 -21.93 0.22
CA ARG A 94 -2.71 -20.65 -0.03
C ARG A 94 -2.42 -20.52 -1.53
N GLY A 95 -2.78 -19.38 -2.10
CA GLY A 95 -2.49 -19.06 -3.50
C GLY A 95 -1.01 -18.75 -3.73
N ASP A 96 -0.59 -18.87 -4.98
CA ASP A 96 0.71 -18.37 -5.43
C ASP A 96 0.61 -16.83 -5.58
N ARG A 97 1.40 -16.08 -4.80
CA ARG A 97 1.42 -14.61 -4.86
C ARG A 97 2.03 -14.07 -6.16
N ASP A 98 2.81 -14.88 -6.86
CA ASP A 98 3.49 -14.48 -8.10
C ASP A 98 2.62 -14.79 -9.34
N ALA A 99 1.44 -15.37 -9.14
CA ALA A 99 0.47 -15.59 -10.20
C ALA A 99 -0.22 -14.28 -10.62
N LEU A 100 -0.64 -14.18 -11.90
CA LEU A 100 -1.48 -13.08 -12.36
C LEU A 100 -2.76 -12.99 -11.52
N ALA A 101 -3.22 -11.78 -11.24
CA ALA A 101 -4.35 -11.46 -10.38
C ALA A 101 -4.15 -11.77 -8.88
N ALA A 102 -2.98 -12.24 -8.45
CA ALA A 102 -2.63 -12.34 -7.04
C ALA A 102 -2.06 -11.02 -6.50
N MET A 103 -2.12 -10.82 -5.19
CA MET A 103 -1.43 -9.74 -4.52
C MET A 103 0.02 -10.16 -4.23
N GLN A 104 0.99 -9.51 -4.86
CA GLN A 104 2.41 -9.81 -4.67
C GLN A 104 2.87 -9.42 -3.25
N HIS A 105 2.53 -8.20 -2.79
CA HIS A 105 2.67 -7.72 -1.41
C HIS A 105 1.81 -6.47 -1.18
N CYS A 106 1.68 -6.09 0.09
CA CYS A 106 1.11 -4.81 0.48
C CYS A 106 2.17 -4.03 1.28
N SER A 107 2.44 -2.79 0.85
CA SER A 107 3.40 -1.90 1.50
C SER A 107 2.67 -0.81 2.31
N PHE A 108 3.09 -0.64 3.56
CA PHE A 108 2.64 0.43 4.44
C PHE A 108 3.76 1.46 4.61
N THR A 109 3.41 2.74 4.54
CA THR A 109 4.38 3.81 4.81
C THR A 109 4.45 4.10 6.30
N VAL A 110 5.67 4.33 6.79
CA VAL A 110 5.95 4.70 8.19
C VAL A 110 7.00 5.79 8.23
N THR A 111 7.12 6.49 9.37
CA THR A 111 8.29 7.35 9.62
C THR A 111 9.53 6.50 9.90
N GLU A 112 10.73 7.08 9.75
CA GLU A 112 11.98 6.39 10.06
C GLU A 112 12.00 5.83 11.49
N GLN A 113 11.49 6.59 12.48
CA GLN A 113 11.39 6.13 13.87
C GLN A 113 10.46 4.92 13.98
N ARG A 114 9.27 4.98 13.39
CA ARG A 114 8.32 3.86 13.43
C ARG A 114 8.81 2.63 12.66
N PHE A 115 9.65 2.84 11.65
CA PHE A 115 10.31 1.73 10.94
C PHE A 115 11.24 0.93 11.85
N ALA A 116 12.02 1.62 12.68
CA ALA A 116 12.87 0.98 13.70
C ALA A 116 12.00 0.23 14.73
N ASP A 117 10.97 0.90 15.26
CA ASP A 117 10.08 0.35 16.29
C ASP A 117 9.36 -0.91 15.78
N VAL A 118 8.77 -0.87 14.58
CA VAL A 118 8.06 -2.03 14.01
C VAL A 118 9.01 -3.18 13.67
N SER A 119 10.23 -2.86 13.21
CA SER A 119 11.26 -3.87 12.94
C SER A 119 11.65 -4.62 14.22
N GLU A 120 11.77 -3.92 15.35
CA GLU A 120 12.05 -4.53 16.64
C GLU A 120 10.88 -5.39 17.14
N ARG A 121 9.65 -4.89 17.06
CA ARG A 121 8.44 -5.63 17.43
C ARG A 121 8.29 -6.93 16.64
N LEU A 122 8.53 -6.89 15.32
CA LEU A 122 8.49 -8.07 14.45
C LEU A 122 9.55 -9.10 14.86
N ARG A 123 10.79 -8.67 15.16
CA ARG A 123 11.85 -9.58 15.65
C ARG A 123 11.50 -10.21 17.00
N HIS A 124 10.97 -9.42 17.94
CA HIS A 124 10.53 -9.92 19.23
C HIS A 124 9.37 -10.93 19.11
N ALA A 125 8.52 -10.77 18.09
CA ALA A 125 7.46 -11.72 17.76
C ALA A 125 7.96 -12.95 16.99
N GLY A 126 9.27 -13.07 16.74
CA GLY A 126 9.85 -14.20 16.00
C GLY A 126 9.59 -14.17 14.50
N VAL A 127 9.20 -13.02 13.94
CA VAL A 127 8.93 -12.86 12.51
C VAL A 127 10.24 -12.65 11.76
N ALA A 128 10.49 -13.48 10.74
CA ALA A 128 11.66 -13.34 9.87
C ALA A 128 11.53 -12.09 8.98
N LEU A 129 12.56 -11.24 8.98
CA LEU A 129 12.62 -10.03 8.16
C LEU A 129 13.59 -10.20 6.99
N ILE A 130 13.21 -9.65 5.84
CA ILE A 130 14.08 -9.42 4.69
C ILE A 130 14.32 -7.93 4.59
N GLY A 131 15.57 -7.51 4.69
CA GLY A 131 15.95 -6.09 4.72
C GLY A 131 16.55 -5.64 6.07
N PRO A 132 16.74 -4.33 6.26
CA PRO A 132 16.32 -3.24 5.38
C PRO A 132 17.10 -3.19 4.05
N ILE A 133 16.37 -2.89 2.96
CA ILE A 133 16.95 -2.73 1.62
C ILE A 133 16.49 -1.41 0.98
N PRO A 134 17.38 -0.73 0.24
CA PRO A 134 16.98 0.45 -0.54
C PRO A 134 16.22 0.00 -1.79
N VAL A 135 15.04 0.58 -2.02
CA VAL A 135 14.17 0.21 -3.15
C VAL A 135 14.00 1.34 -4.17
N GLY A 136 14.71 2.45 -4.01
CA GLY A 136 14.68 3.62 -4.90
C GLY A 136 14.03 4.85 -4.27
N ALA A 137 14.17 6.01 -4.91
CA ALA A 137 13.61 7.30 -4.47
C ALA A 137 13.91 7.67 -2.98
N GLY A 138 15.04 7.19 -2.43
CA GLY A 138 15.38 7.38 -1.01
C GLY A 138 14.55 6.54 -0.03
N THR A 139 13.85 5.53 -0.54
CA THR A 139 13.00 4.63 0.26
C THR A 139 13.79 3.42 0.76
N TRP A 140 13.56 3.07 2.01
CA TRP A 140 14.05 1.86 2.65
C TRP A 140 12.90 0.96 3.05
N SER A 141 13.04 -0.35 2.84
CA SER A 141 11.98 -1.33 3.06
C SER A 141 12.43 -2.55 3.83
N ILE A 142 11.51 -3.09 4.65
CA ILE A 142 11.57 -4.45 5.18
C ILE A 142 10.38 -5.23 4.69
N TYR A 143 10.61 -6.52 4.37
CA TYR A 143 9.57 -7.45 3.96
C TYR A 143 9.44 -8.58 4.98
N PHE A 144 8.23 -9.05 5.19
CA PHE A 144 7.91 -10.16 6.08
C PHE A 144 6.60 -10.82 5.68
N PHE A 145 6.28 -11.93 6.33
CA PHE A 145 5.01 -12.62 6.13
C PHE A 145 4.17 -12.52 7.40
N ASP A 146 2.87 -12.24 7.23
CA ASP A 146 1.90 -12.39 8.30
C ASP A 146 1.62 -13.88 8.58
N PRO A 147 0.90 -14.24 9.66
CA PRO A 147 0.58 -15.63 9.96
C PRO A 147 -0.23 -16.35 8.87
N ASN A 148 -0.95 -15.61 8.03
CA ASN A 148 -1.71 -16.15 6.90
C ASN A 148 -0.83 -16.44 5.67
N GLY A 149 0.45 -16.02 5.69
CA GLY A 149 1.38 -16.11 4.57
C GLY A 149 1.25 -14.97 3.56
N ILE A 150 0.62 -13.87 3.95
CA ILE A 150 0.53 -12.66 3.15
C ILE A 150 1.86 -11.92 3.27
N ARG A 151 2.48 -11.58 2.14
CA ARG A 151 3.70 -10.77 2.13
C ARG A 151 3.35 -9.32 2.38
N LEU A 152 3.96 -8.76 3.40
CA LEU A 152 3.82 -7.37 3.80
C LEU A 152 5.17 -6.65 3.71
N GLU A 153 5.08 -5.33 3.60
CA GLU A 153 6.23 -4.45 3.56
C GLU A 153 5.96 -3.24 4.44
N PHE A 154 6.96 -2.80 5.20
CA PHE A 154 7.02 -1.45 5.72
C PHE A 154 8.10 -0.66 5.02
N SER A 155 7.75 0.55 4.59
CA SER A 155 8.66 1.45 3.89
C SER A 155 8.70 2.81 4.55
N TYR A 156 9.89 3.41 4.61
CA TYR A 156 10.04 4.82 4.97
C TYR A 156 10.91 5.54 3.94
N GLN A 157 10.74 6.84 3.85
CA GLN A 157 11.59 7.71 3.05
C GLN A 157 12.39 8.61 3.97
N ALA A 158 13.71 8.58 3.84
CA ALA A 158 14.60 9.36 4.69
C ALA A 158 14.27 10.86 4.63
N GLY A 159 14.10 11.47 5.80
CA GLY A 159 13.78 12.89 5.95
C GLY A 159 12.28 13.22 5.86
N ASP A 160 11.39 12.24 5.65
CA ASP A 160 9.95 12.48 5.76
C ASP A 160 9.51 12.51 7.24
N GLY A 161 8.59 13.44 7.56
CA GLY A 161 7.92 13.51 8.86
C GLY A 161 6.63 12.69 8.88
N GLU A 162 5.62 13.16 9.62
CA GLU A 162 4.32 12.49 9.73
C GLU A 162 3.46 12.61 8.46
N ASP A 163 3.73 13.59 7.60
CA ASP A 163 2.99 13.79 6.36
C ASP A 163 3.40 12.75 5.32
N VAL A 164 2.41 12.01 4.81
CA VAL A 164 2.61 11.01 3.77
C VAL A 164 2.89 11.69 2.42
N GLN A 165 4.08 11.49 1.88
CA GLN A 165 4.53 12.10 0.63
C GLN A 165 4.92 11.09 -0.45
N VAL A 166 4.42 9.86 -0.39
CA VAL A 166 4.80 8.76 -1.28
C VAL A 166 4.68 9.15 -2.76
N VAL A 167 3.54 9.70 -3.16
CA VAL A 167 3.32 10.08 -4.56
C VAL A 167 4.34 11.14 -5.03
N ARG A 168 4.61 12.16 -4.21
CA ARG A 168 5.58 13.20 -4.53
C ARG A 168 6.98 12.63 -4.70
N ARG A 169 7.40 11.76 -3.78
CA ARG A 169 8.74 11.17 -3.78
C ARG A 169 8.95 10.20 -4.95
N TRP A 170 7.92 9.45 -5.32
CA TRP A 170 7.99 8.48 -6.40
C TRP A 170 7.67 9.06 -7.78
N THR A 171 7.18 10.30 -7.85
CA THR A 171 6.94 10.95 -9.13
C THR A 171 8.28 11.25 -9.82
N GLN A 172 8.50 10.60 -10.96
CA GLN A 172 9.68 10.82 -11.81
C GLN A 172 9.41 11.93 -12.85
N THR A 173 10.46 12.39 -13.51
CA THR A 173 10.31 13.33 -14.61
C THR A 173 9.72 12.64 -15.85
N ARG A 174 9.14 13.43 -16.74
CA ARG A 174 8.61 12.95 -18.01
C ARG A 174 9.67 12.22 -18.84
N ASP A 175 10.89 12.76 -18.91
CA ASP A 175 11.97 12.15 -19.70
C ASP A 175 12.40 10.80 -19.15
N GLU A 176 12.48 10.65 -17.81
CA GLU A 176 12.75 9.37 -17.15
C GLU A 176 11.66 8.35 -17.47
N ALA A 177 10.38 8.75 -17.41
CA ALA A 177 9.27 7.88 -17.76
C ALA A 177 9.28 7.46 -19.23
N LEU A 178 9.50 8.42 -20.13
CA LEU A 178 9.59 8.15 -21.58
C LEU A 178 10.74 7.22 -21.93
N ALA A 179 11.88 7.32 -21.25
CA ALA A 179 13.01 6.42 -21.47
C ALA A 179 12.65 4.95 -21.25
N GLU A 180 11.84 4.66 -20.22
CA GLU A 180 11.36 3.30 -19.93
C GLU A 180 10.20 2.90 -20.85
N LEU A 181 9.19 3.76 -21.00
CA LEU A 181 7.96 3.43 -21.75
C LEU A 181 8.21 3.15 -23.24
N ARG A 182 9.24 3.74 -23.84
CA ARG A 182 9.66 3.46 -25.22
C ARG A 182 10.16 2.03 -25.43
N SER A 183 10.55 1.33 -24.37
CA SER A 183 10.86 -0.10 -24.45
C SER A 183 9.62 -0.96 -24.68
N MET A 184 8.42 -0.42 -24.36
CA MET A 184 7.14 -1.10 -24.43
C MET A 184 6.30 -0.69 -25.62
N SER A 185 6.37 0.59 -26.06
CA SER A 185 5.56 1.13 -27.16
C SER A 185 6.25 2.30 -27.88
N ASP A 186 6.11 2.30 -29.22
CA ASP A 186 6.53 3.40 -30.09
C ASP A 186 5.36 4.36 -30.44
N ASP A 187 4.15 4.13 -29.91
CA ASP A 187 2.99 4.98 -30.16
C ASP A 187 3.16 6.35 -29.47
N ALA A 188 3.53 7.35 -30.27
CA ALA A 188 3.80 8.69 -29.79
C ALA A 188 2.58 9.36 -29.14
N ALA A 189 1.37 9.10 -29.62
CA ALA A 189 0.15 9.67 -29.07
C ALA A 189 -0.15 9.08 -27.68
N TRP A 190 -0.01 7.77 -27.55
CA TRP A 190 -0.15 7.09 -26.26
C TRP A 190 0.92 7.54 -25.26
N LEU A 191 2.18 7.60 -25.68
CA LEU A 191 3.31 8.09 -24.83
C LEU A 191 3.05 9.51 -24.32
N GLU A 192 2.58 10.41 -25.20
CA GLU A 192 2.20 11.77 -24.81
C GLU A 192 1.07 11.76 -23.80
N GLN A 193 -0.01 11.04 -24.08
CA GLN A 193 -1.19 10.97 -23.21
C GLN A 193 -0.85 10.50 -21.79
N VAL A 194 -0.04 9.43 -21.66
CA VAL A 194 0.25 8.83 -20.34
C VAL A 194 1.30 9.60 -19.55
N THR A 195 2.11 10.45 -20.20
CA THR A 195 3.19 11.21 -19.55
C THR A 195 2.96 12.72 -19.45
N ALA A 196 1.90 13.26 -20.06
CA ALA A 196 1.63 14.71 -20.10
C ALA A 196 1.51 15.37 -18.71
N HIS A 197 1.11 14.61 -17.71
CA HIS A 197 0.94 15.08 -16.33
C HIS A 197 2.23 15.05 -15.51
N LEU A 198 3.31 14.44 -16.02
CA LEU A 198 4.57 14.33 -15.30
C LEU A 198 5.38 15.63 -15.39
N PRO A 199 6.13 15.99 -14.35
CA PRO A 199 6.95 17.18 -14.35
C PRO A 199 8.12 17.05 -15.34
N VAL A 200 8.50 18.16 -15.95
CA VAL A 200 9.70 18.22 -16.81
C VAL A 200 10.98 18.17 -15.97
N ARG A 201 10.92 18.66 -14.72
CA ARG A 201 12.04 18.66 -13.78
C ARG A 201 11.56 18.10 -12.44
N ARG A 202 12.46 17.41 -11.71
CA ARG A 202 12.15 16.98 -10.33
C ARG A 202 11.90 18.22 -9.46
N GLU A 203 10.83 18.19 -8.68
CA GLU A 203 10.66 19.14 -7.60
C GLU A 203 11.79 18.90 -6.58
N ILE A 204 12.64 19.91 -6.39
CA ILE A 204 13.64 19.88 -5.30
C ILE A 204 12.84 20.00 -4.00
N ALA A 205 12.89 18.99 -3.16
CA ALA A 205 12.38 19.11 -1.79
C ALA A 205 13.20 20.21 -1.10
N HIS A 206 12.57 21.36 -0.82
CA HIS A 206 13.20 22.35 0.05
C HIS A 206 13.42 21.67 1.40
N GLN A 207 14.66 21.34 1.71
CA GLN A 207 15.10 21.14 3.09
C GLN A 207 14.80 22.47 3.77
N GLY A 208 13.80 22.47 4.68
CA GLY A 208 13.51 23.65 5.46
C GLY A 208 14.77 24.12 6.15
N GLU A 209 15.24 25.31 5.77
CA GLU A 209 16.24 26.04 6.53
C GLU A 209 15.69 26.21 7.94
N ARG A 210 16.19 25.40 8.87
CA ARG A 210 16.07 25.71 10.29
C ARG A 210 17.01 26.87 10.54
N HIS A 211 16.50 28.07 10.46
CA HIS A 211 17.14 29.22 11.07
C HIS A 211 16.96 29.13 12.57
N GLY A 212 18.08 29.25 13.26
CA GLY A 212 18.40 29.11 14.65
C GLY A 212 17.58 29.86 15.68
#